data_ed958aab3f8e30c8ba769a03facddaa1
#
_entry.id   ed958aab3f8e30c8ba769a03facddaa1
#
_cell.length_a   1.000
_cell.length_b   1.000
_cell.length_c   1.000
_cell.angle_alpha   90.00
_cell.angle_beta   90.00
_cell.angle_gamma   90.00
#
_symmetry.space_group_name_H-M   'P 1'
#
loop_
_entity.id
_entity.type
_entity.pdbx_description
1 polymer ?
#
loop_
_entity_poly.entity_id
_entity_poly.type
_entity_poly.pdbx_seq_one_letter_code
_entity_poly.pdbx_strand_id
1 'polypeptide(L)'
;MNKIVFITGASSGIGAACAKKFAQAGYDLVLNARSEDKLRPLLEELAQSYSIQVCPLIFDVRDRKAAQQAIDSLPEGFKAIDVLVNNAGLALGMDKEYEGIEENYDTMIHTNITALLMITRMVVPGMVERGRGHIINIGSVAGDAAYPGGSVYCATKAAVKVLSDGLRMDLVHTPLRVTNVKPGLVETNFSITRFAGDKERADKVYQGIKPLTGDDIADVVYYAASAPAHVQIAEVLVLATHQASGSLVYRE
;
A
#
# COMPACT_ATOMS: atom_id res chain seq x y z
N MET A 1 -9.84 -4.92 23.66
CA MET A 1 -9.90 -5.23 22.23
C MET A 1 -8.55 -4.86 21.61
N ASN A 2 -8.04 -5.68 20.71
CA ASN A 2 -6.83 -5.37 19.96
C ASN A 2 -7.07 -4.15 19.07
N LYS A 3 -6.01 -3.44 18.69
CA LYS A 3 -6.08 -2.44 17.62
C LYS A 3 -6.33 -3.12 16.29
N ILE A 4 -7.02 -2.45 15.38
CA ILE A 4 -7.42 -2.99 14.09
C ILE A 4 -6.67 -2.30 12.96
N VAL A 5 -6.07 -3.09 12.08
CA VAL A 5 -5.43 -2.61 10.85
C VAL A 5 -6.23 -3.07 9.63
N PHE A 6 -6.58 -2.13 8.76
CA PHE A 6 -7.12 -2.44 7.44
C PHE A 6 -6.03 -2.27 6.37
N ILE A 7 -5.74 -3.33 5.62
CA ILE A 7 -4.70 -3.36 4.59
C ILE A 7 -5.33 -3.68 3.24
N THR A 8 -5.19 -2.79 2.26
CA THR A 8 -5.61 -3.04 0.88
C THR A 8 -4.51 -3.74 0.09
N GLY A 9 -4.88 -4.68 -0.81
CA GLY A 9 -3.91 -5.43 -1.60
C GLY A 9 -3.02 -6.36 -0.77
N ALA A 10 -3.60 -7.03 0.23
CA ALA A 10 -2.88 -7.83 1.24
C ALA A 10 -2.39 -9.19 0.73
N SER A 11 -2.78 -9.65 -0.46
CA SER A 11 -2.51 -11.03 -0.91
C SER A 11 -1.05 -11.31 -1.28
N SER A 12 -0.18 -10.31 -1.36
CA SER A 12 1.23 -10.48 -1.74
C SER A 12 2.09 -9.27 -1.39
N GLY A 13 3.42 -9.42 -1.55
CA GLY A 13 4.39 -8.33 -1.47
C GLY A 13 4.32 -7.54 -0.17
N ILE A 14 4.37 -6.22 -0.27
CA ILE A 14 4.36 -5.31 0.89
C ILE A 14 3.10 -5.49 1.74
N GLY A 15 1.93 -5.67 1.12
CA GLY A 15 0.67 -5.83 1.86
C GLY A 15 0.65 -7.10 2.72
N ALA A 16 1.14 -8.22 2.20
CA ALA A 16 1.24 -9.48 2.96
C ALA A 16 2.28 -9.36 4.08
N ALA A 17 3.43 -8.73 3.81
CA ALA A 17 4.45 -8.47 4.82
C ALA A 17 3.92 -7.57 5.95
N CYS A 18 3.19 -6.50 5.62
CA CYS A 18 2.51 -5.66 6.61
C CYS A 18 1.52 -6.46 7.45
N ALA A 19 0.69 -7.33 6.83
CA ALA A 19 -0.25 -8.16 7.57
C ALA A 19 0.47 -9.03 8.61
N LYS A 20 1.56 -9.69 8.24
CA LYS A 20 2.37 -10.51 9.17
C LYS A 20 2.97 -9.65 10.28
N LYS A 21 3.53 -8.50 9.95
CA LYS A 21 4.16 -7.60 10.92
C LYS A 21 3.16 -7.08 11.96
N PHE A 22 1.97 -6.66 11.54
CA PHE A 22 0.91 -6.22 12.45
C PHE A 22 0.33 -7.38 13.27
N ALA A 23 0.19 -8.58 12.66
CA ALA A 23 -0.22 -9.79 13.38
C ALA A 23 0.75 -10.15 14.51
N GLN A 24 2.07 -10.12 14.22
CA GLN A 24 3.12 -10.33 15.21
C GLN A 24 3.04 -9.33 16.37
N ALA A 25 2.57 -8.12 16.11
CA ALA A 25 2.37 -7.07 17.10
C ALA A 25 1.01 -7.13 17.82
N GLY A 26 0.19 -8.17 17.56
CA GLY A 26 -1.10 -8.42 18.23
C GLY A 26 -2.24 -7.56 17.71
N TYR A 27 -2.18 -7.04 16.49
CA TYR A 27 -3.30 -6.35 15.87
C TYR A 27 -4.28 -7.33 15.22
N ASP A 28 -5.57 -7.04 15.31
CA ASP A 28 -6.58 -7.69 14.50
C ASP A 28 -6.57 -7.08 13.09
N LEU A 29 -6.85 -7.90 12.07
CA LEU A 29 -6.61 -7.50 10.68
C LEU A 29 -7.89 -7.53 9.85
N VAL A 30 -8.10 -6.48 9.06
CA VAL A 30 -9.01 -6.46 7.91
C VAL A 30 -8.15 -6.52 6.66
N LEU A 31 -8.26 -7.58 5.87
CA LEU A 31 -7.37 -7.83 4.73
C LEU A 31 -8.16 -7.83 3.42
N ASN A 32 -7.92 -6.83 2.57
CA ASN A 32 -8.51 -6.80 1.24
C ASN A 32 -7.63 -7.47 0.20
N ALA A 33 -8.27 -8.26 -0.65
CA ALA A 33 -7.71 -8.78 -1.89
C ALA A 33 -8.81 -8.93 -2.98
N ARG A 34 -8.40 -9.02 -4.25
CA ARG A 34 -9.33 -9.27 -5.36
C ARG A 34 -9.73 -10.74 -5.50
N SER A 35 -8.91 -11.65 -4.98
CA SER A 35 -9.08 -13.10 -5.10
C SER A 35 -8.88 -13.75 -3.74
N GLU A 36 -9.87 -14.53 -3.33
CA GLU A 36 -9.81 -15.33 -2.11
C GLU A 36 -8.70 -16.37 -2.17
N ASP A 37 -8.55 -17.07 -3.31
CA ASP A 37 -7.53 -18.09 -3.49
C ASP A 37 -6.11 -17.54 -3.30
N LYS A 38 -5.87 -16.29 -3.72
CA LYS A 38 -4.57 -15.64 -3.52
C LYS A 38 -4.35 -15.17 -2.09
N LEU A 39 -5.41 -14.91 -1.33
CA LEU A 39 -5.33 -14.49 0.06
C LEU A 39 -5.26 -15.68 1.03
N ARG A 40 -5.85 -16.82 0.67
CA ARG A 40 -5.98 -18.02 1.50
C ARG A 40 -4.66 -18.47 2.14
N PRO A 41 -3.52 -18.60 1.43
CA PRO A 41 -2.26 -19.01 2.06
C PRO A 41 -1.83 -18.08 3.20
N LEU A 42 -2.03 -16.78 3.05
CA LEU A 42 -1.74 -15.80 4.10
C LEU A 42 -2.70 -15.97 5.30
N LEU A 43 -3.99 -16.19 5.06
CA LEU A 43 -4.97 -16.40 6.13
C LEU A 43 -4.63 -17.64 6.95
N GLU A 44 -4.25 -18.75 6.29
CA GLU A 44 -3.85 -19.99 6.94
C GLU A 44 -2.57 -19.80 7.78
N GLU A 45 -1.56 -19.12 7.24
CA GLU A 45 -0.32 -18.79 7.95
C GLU A 45 -0.60 -17.93 9.20
N LEU A 46 -1.43 -16.88 9.06
CA LEU A 46 -1.78 -16.01 10.16
C LEU A 46 -2.55 -16.74 11.26
N ALA A 47 -3.50 -17.59 10.90
CA ALA A 47 -4.27 -18.37 11.86
C ALA A 47 -3.44 -19.40 12.64
N GLN A 48 -2.38 -19.94 12.00
CA GLN A 48 -1.48 -20.91 12.65
C GLN A 48 -0.45 -20.23 13.54
N SER A 49 -0.01 -19.02 13.19
CA SER A 49 1.15 -18.37 13.80
C SER A 49 0.80 -17.35 14.88
N TYR A 50 -0.41 -16.79 14.88
CA TYR A 50 -0.77 -15.65 15.73
C TYR A 50 -2.16 -15.80 16.35
N SER A 51 -2.31 -15.36 17.61
CA SER A 51 -3.59 -15.32 18.33
C SER A 51 -4.32 -13.99 18.10
N ILE A 52 -4.72 -13.73 16.87
CA ILE A 52 -5.44 -12.53 16.41
C ILE A 52 -6.70 -12.90 15.65
N GLN A 53 -7.59 -11.93 15.44
CA GLN A 53 -8.72 -12.09 14.54
C GLN A 53 -8.41 -11.51 13.17
N VAL A 54 -8.87 -12.19 12.10
CA VAL A 54 -8.68 -11.74 10.72
C VAL A 54 -10.02 -11.74 9.99
N CYS A 55 -10.38 -10.61 9.39
CA CYS A 55 -11.56 -10.43 8.55
C CYS A 55 -11.13 -10.24 7.09
N PRO A 56 -11.28 -11.22 6.21
CA PRO A 56 -11.01 -11.06 4.79
C PRO A 56 -12.12 -10.26 4.11
N LEU A 57 -11.75 -9.32 3.24
CA LEU A 57 -12.66 -8.56 2.37
C LEU A 57 -12.27 -8.78 0.90
N ILE A 58 -13.10 -9.51 0.17
CA ILE A 58 -12.81 -9.88 -1.23
C ILE A 58 -13.55 -8.94 -2.18
N PHE A 59 -12.83 -7.96 -2.72
CA PHE A 59 -13.32 -7.03 -3.74
C PHE A 59 -12.16 -6.37 -4.50
N ASP A 60 -12.44 -5.92 -5.73
CA ASP A 60 -11.52 -5.04 -6.46
C ASP A 60 -11.63 -3.62 -5.90
N VAL A 61 -10.51 -3.06 -5.47
CA VAL A 61 -10.47 -1.69 -4.90
C VAL A 61 -10.98 -0.62 -5.88
N ARG A 62 -11.05 -0.90 -7.19
CA ARG A 62 -11.60 -0.02 -8.21
C ARG A 62 -13.14 -0.04 -8.25
N ASP A 63 -13.75 -1.09 -7.73
CA ASP A 63 -15.21 -1.21 -7.65
C ASP A 63 -15.73 -0.52 -6.39
N ARG A 64 -16.20 0.72 -6.58
CA ARG A 64 -16.72 1.55 -5.50
C ARG A 64 -17.89 0.91 -4.76
N LYS A 65 -18.80 0.25 -5.50
CA LYS A 65 -19.99 -0.35 -4.90
C LYS A 65 -19.63 -1.57 -4.07
N ALA A 66 -18.80 -2.45 -4.60
CA ALA A 66 -18.32 -3.61 -3.87
C ALA A 66 -17.48 -3.22 -2.64
N ALA A 67 -16.62 -2.20 -2.75
CA ALA A 67 -15.84 -1.69 -1.63
C ALA A 67 -16.73 -1.15 -0.51
N GLN A 68 -17.75 -0.32 -0.85
CA GLN A 68 -18.67 0.23 0.14
C GLN A 68 -19.45 -0.89 0.84
N GLN A 69 -20.02 -1.84 0.08
CA GLN A 69 -20.76 -2.96 0.65
C GLN A 69 -19.89 -3.81 1.59
N ALA A 70 -18.65 -4.08 1.18
CA ALA A 70 -17.71 -4.87 2.00
C ALA A 70 -17.36 -4.15 3.31
N ILE A 71 -17.08 -2.85 3.27
CA ILE A 71 -16.75 -2.06 4.46
C ILE A 71 -17.96 -1.92 5.39
N ASP A 72 -19.16 -1.67 4.83
CA ASP A 72 -20.39 -1.55 5.61
C ASP A 72 -20.77 -2.87 6.30
N SER A 73 -20.42 -4.01 5.67
CA SER A 73 -20.68 -5.35 6.19
C SER A 73 -19.67 -5.85 7.24
N LEU A 74 -18.65 -5.04 7.57
CA LEU A 74 -17.69 -5.41 8.61
C LEU A 74 -18.40 -5.80 9.90
N PRO A 75 -18.05 -6.94 10.52
CA PRO A 75 -18.52 -7.28 11.86
C PRO A 75 -18.22 -6.16 12.86
N GLU A 76 -19.07 -5.98 13.87
CA GLU A 76 -18.93 -4.88 14.83
C GLU A 76 -17.54 -4.79 15.46
N GLY A 77 -16.92 -5.94 15.75
CA GLY A 77 -15.55 -6.02 16.27
C GLY A 77 -14.46 -5.49 15.34
N PHE A 78 -14.76 -5.27 14.06
CA PHE A 78 -13.79 -4.77 13.06
C PHE A 78 -14.08 -3.36 12.55
N LYS A 79 -15.17 -2.72 12.96
CA LYS A 79 -15.56 -1.38 12.50
C LYS A 79 -14.63 -0.26 13.00
N ALA A 80 -14.00 -0.46 14.16
CA ALA A 80 -13.15 0.55 14.79
C ALA A 80 -11.70 0.51 14.25
N ILE A 81 -11.53 0.66 12.95
CA ILE A 81 -10.21 0.64 12.28
C ILE A 81 -9.30 1.71 12.88
N ASP A 82 -8.15 1.30 13.44
CA ASP A 82 -7.13 2.18 14.04
C ASP A 82 -6.05 2.58 13.03
N VAL A 83 -5.72 1.69 12.07
CA VAL A 83 -4.72 1.96 11.03
C VAL A 83 -5.29 1.55 9.68
N LEU A 84 -5.24 2.45 8.70
CA LEU A 84 -5.53 2.16 7.30
C LEU A 84 -4.22 2.14 6.51
N VAL A 85 -3.86 1.01 5.92
CA VAL A 85 -2.73 0.89 4.99
C VAL A 85 -3.26 0.82 3.56
N ASN A 86 -3.22 1.94 2.86
CA ASN A 86 -3.52 2.02 1.43
C ASN A 86 -2.31 1.49 0.64
N ASN A 87 -2.24 0.18 0.50
CA ASN A 87 -1.14 -0.50 -0.17
C ASN A 87 -1.50 -0.95 -1.59
N ALA A 88 -2.77 -1.20 -1.90
CA ALA A 88 -3.18 -1.61 -3.24
C ALA A 88 -2.66 -0.64 -4.30
N GLY A 89 -1.89 -1.15 -5.24
CA GLY A 89 -1.29 -0.36 -6.30
C GLY A 89 -0.54 -1.24 -7.29
N LEU A 90 -0.32 -0.72 -8.49
CA LEU A 90 0.40 -1.42 -9.56
C LEU A 90 1.05 -0.45 -10.54
N ALA A 91 1.99 -0.96 -11.33
CA ALA A 91 2.46 -0.36 -12.57
C ALA A 91 2.22 -1.35 -13.72
N LEU A 92 1.97 -0.83 -14.91
CA LEU A 92 1.76 -1.62 -16.13
C LEU A 92 2.57 -1.02 -17.27
N GLY A 93 3.35 -1.86 -17.94
CA GLY A 93 4.20 -1.47 -19.08
C GLY A 93 5.40 -0.60 -18.70
N MET A 94 6.20 -0.33 -19.73
CA MET A 94 7.33 0.62 -19.75
C MET A 94 7.47 1.23 -21.14
N ASP A 95 6.36 1.49 -21.79
CA ASP A 95 6.32 2.07 -23.11
C ASP A 95 6.48 3.59 -23.02
N LYS A 96 6.93 4.23 -24.10
CA LYS A 96 6.89 5.69 -24.18
C LYS A 96 5.43 6.14 -24.03
N GLU A 97 5.21 7.29 -23.39
CA GLU A 97 3.88 7.76 -23.04
C GLU A 97 2.91 7.80 -24.24
N TYR A 98 3.40 8.20 -25.41
CA TYR A 98 2.61 8.31 -26.64
C TYR A 98 2.47 6.97 -27.42
N GLU A 99 3.09 5.89 -26.95
CA GLU A 99 3.05 4.55 -27.56
C GLU A 99 2.36 3.51 -26.64
N GLY A 100 2.05 3.87 -25.41
CA GLY A 100 1.56 2.95 -24.40
C GLY A 100 0.08 2.59 -24.60
N ILE A 101 -0.35 1.59 -23.86
CA ILE A 101 -1.72 1.06 -23.88
C ILE A 101 -2.61 1.89 -22.95
N GLU A 102 -3.65 2.52 -23.50
CA GLU A 102 -4.56 3.43 -22.78
C GLU A 102 -5.24 2.74 -21.58
N GLU A 103 -5.67 1.49 -21.73
CA GLU A 103 -6.30 0.70 -20.66
C GLU A 103 -5.35 0.46 -19.48
N ASN A 104 -4.03 0.40 -19.74
CA ASN A 104 -3.02 0.31 -18.68
C ASN A 104 -2.94 1.62 -17.89
N TYR A 105 -3.06 2.76 -18.57
CA TYR A 105 -3.06 4.08 -17.93
C TYR A 105 -4.28 4.26 -17.03
N ASP A 106 -5.47 3.96 -17.55
CA ASP A 106 -6.71 3.97 -16.78
C ASP A 106 -6.64 3.05 -15.56
N THR A 107 -6.12 1.84 -15.76
CA THR A 107 -5.96 0.87 -14.66
C THR A 107 -5.02 1.40 -13.58
N MET A 108 -3.89 2.03 -13.94
CA MET A 108 -2.97 2.64 -12.99
C MET A 108 -3.62 3.81 -12.24
N ILE A 109 -4.30 4.70 -12.93
CA ILE A 109 -4.97 5.87 -12.35
C ILE A 109 -6.09 5.42 -11.39
N HIS A 110 -6.96 4.52 -11.85
CA HIS A 110 -8.06 4.02 -11.03
C HIS A 110 -7.58 3.25 -9.80
N THR A 111 -6.52 2.46 -9.92
CA THR A 111 -6.00 1.69 -8.78
C THR A 111 -5.21 2.55 -7.82
N ASN A 112 -4.24 3.34 -8.32
CA ASN A 112 -3.28 4.02 -7.47
C ASN A 112 -3.81 5.33 -6.88
N ILE A 113 -4.78 5.99 -7.56
CA ILE A 113 -5.33 7.29 -7.15
C ILE A 113 -6.78 7.16 -6.70
N THR A 114 -7.68 6.78 -7.62
CA THR A 114 -9.12 6.80 -7.36
C THR A 114 -9.51 5.86 -6.23
N ALA A 115 -8.99 4.63 -6.24
CA ALA A 115 -9.27 3.65 -5.20
C ALA A 115 -8.73 4.08 -3.82
N LEU A 116 -7.51 4.65 -3.77
CA LEU A 116 -6.94 5.18 -2.54
C LEU A 116 -7.85 6.27 -1.93
N LEU A 117 -8.27 7.25 -2.74
CA LEU A 117 -9.18 8.31 -2.30
C LEU A 117 -10.50 7.74 -1.79
N MET A 118 -11.06 6.78 -2.53
CA MET A 118 -12.36 6.17 -2.23
C MET A 118 -12.31 5.40 -0.90
N ILE A 119 -11.32 4.53 -0.69
CA ILE A 119 -11.16 3.78 0.55
C ILE A 119 -10.90 4.73 1.73
N THR A 120 -10.04 5.73 1.54
CA THR A 120 -9.77 6.76 2.55
C THR A 120 -11.07 7.46 2.97
N ARG A 121 -11.90 7.88 2.01
CA ARG A 121 -13.19 8.52 2.28
C ARG A 121 -14.18 7.62 3.02
N MET A 122 -14.13 6.32 2.82
CA MET A 122 -15.00 5.37 3.52
C MET A 122 -14.57 5.12 4.97
N VAL A 123 -13.27 5.19 5.26
CA VAL A 123 -12.71 4.80 6.57
C VAL A 123 -12.45 6.00 7.49
N VAL A 124 -11.92 7.10 6.96
CA VAL A 124 -11.44 8.24 7.76
C VAL A 124 -12.55 8.92 8.59
N PRO A 125 -13.79 9.10 8.10
CA PRO A 125 -14.84 9.72 8.93
C PRO A 125 -15.05 9.01 10.28
N GLY A 126 -15.06 7.69 10.29
CA GLY A 126 -15.16 6.93 11.54
C GLY A 126 -13.92 7.07 12.44
N MET A 127 -12.72 7.28 11.87
CA MET A 127 -11.53 7.62 12.66
C MET A 127 -11.65 9.01 13.29
N VAL A 128 -12.14 10.00 12.54
CA VAL A 128 -12.35 11.38 13.04
C VAL A 128 -13.37 11.37 14.18
N GLU A 129 -14.50 10.68 14.02
CA GLU A 129 -15.53 10.56 15.05
C GLU A 129 -14.99 9.96 16.34
N ARG A 130 -14.14 8.94 16.26
CA ARG A 130 -13.51 8.30 17.42
C ARG A 130 -12.33 9.09 17.99
N GLY A 131 -11.85 10.13 17.30
CA GLY A 131 -10.68 10.92 17.71
C GLY A 131 -9.38 10.11 17.72
N ARG A 132 -9.27 9.06 16.89
CA ARG A 132 -8.05 8.25 16.76
C ARG A 132 -7.97 7.56 15.41
N GLY A 133 -6.78 7.51 14.82
CA GLY A 133 -6.55 6.83 13.56
C GLY A 133 -5.21 7.19 12.94
N HIS A 134 -4.73 6.32 12.07
CA HIS A 134 -3.53 6.57 11.28
C HIS A 134 -3.72 6.06 9.86
N ILE A 135 -3.57 6.92 8.88
CA ILE A 135 -3.62 6.59 7.47
C ILE A 135 -2.18 6.47 6.95
N ILE A 136 -1.82 5.32 6.40
CA ILE A 136 -0.49 5.06 5.82
C ILE A 136 -0.69 4.74 4.34
N ASN A 137 -0.19 5.61 3.48
CA ASN A 137 -0.24 5.44 2.05
C ASN A 137 1.10 4.88 1.54
N ILE A 138 1.06 3.86 0.70
CA ILE A 138 2.26 3.34 0.04
C ILE A 138 2.48 4.11 -1.26
N GLY A 139 3.34 5.12 -1.16
CA GLY A 139 3.84 5.90 -2.27
C GLY A 139 4.89 5.16 -3.10
N SER A 140 5.92 5.87 -3.53
CA SER A 140 7.12 5.35 -4.19
C SER A 140 8.15 6.46 -4.37
N VAL A 141 9.43 6.13 -4.44
CA VAL A 141 10.48 7.04 -4.96
C VAL A 141 10.15 7.55 -6.37
N ALA A 142 9.38 6.79 -7.13
CA ALA A 142 8.89 7.17 -8.47
C ALA A 142 7.96 8.39 -8.46
N GLY A 143 7.41 8.76 -7.30
CA GLY A 143 6.61 9.97 -7.14
C GLY A 143 7.43 11.26 -7.02
N ASP A 144 8.74 11.18 -6.89
CA ASP A 144 9.62 12.35 -6.77
C ASP A 144 10.12 12.87 -8.13
N ALA A 145 10.31 11.96 -9.09
CA ALA A 145 10.74 12.31 -10.44
C ALA A 145 10.35 11.22 -11.45
N ALA A 146 10.05 11.62 -12.68
CA ALA A 146 9.75 10.69 -13.75
C ALA A 146 11.02 10.00 -14.27
N TYR A 147 10.83 8.81 -14.85
CA TYR A 147 11.85 8.09 -15.61
C TYR A 147 11.27 7.59 -16.95
N PRO A 148 12.10 7.34 -17.97
CA PRO A 148 11.62 6.88 -19.28
C PRO A 148 10.72 5.64 -19.18
N GLY A 149 9.59 5.66 -19.86
CA GLY A 149 8.60 4.57 -19.86
C GLY A 149 7.81 4.43 -18.57
N GLY A 150 7.97 5.32 -17.60
CA GLY A 150 7.29 5.27 -16.31
C GLY A 150 6.40 6.47 -15.98
N SER A 151 6.20 7.41 -16.92
CA SER A 151 5.56 8.71 -16.67
C SER A 151 4.21 8.60 -15.96
N VAL A 152 3.32 7.76 -16.46
CA VAL A 152 1.97 7.61 -15.86
C VAL A 152 2.04 7.02 -14.45
N TYR A 153 2.84 5.97 -14.25
CA TYR A 153 3.06 5.43 -12.91
C TYR A 153 3.65 6.48 -11.96
N CYS A 154 4.68 7.20 -12.41
CA CYS A 154 5.30 8.28 -11.63
C CYS A 154 4.29 9.36 -11.28
N ALA A 155 3.46 9.79 -12.23
CA ALA A 155 2.38 10.74 -11.99
C ALA A 155 1.38 10.24 -10.94
N THR A 156 0.98 8.94 -10.98
CA THR A 156 0.10 8.39 -9.94
C THR A 156 0.76 8.40 -8.57
N LYS A 157 2.05 8.14 -8.47
CA LYS A 157 2.77 8.14 -7.18
C LYS A 157 3.09 9.55 -6.68
N ALA A 158 3.29 10.52 -7.58
CA ALA A 158 3.33 11.94 -7.23
C ALA A 158 1.97 12.42 -6.70
N ALA A 159 0.86 11.97 -7.30
CA ALA A 159 -0.48 12.23 -6.79
C ALA A 159 -0.67 11.67 -5.37
N VAL A 160 -0.23 10.44 -5.08
CA VAL A 160 -0.30 9.86 -3.72
C VAL A 160 0.43 10.72 -2.70
N LYS A 161 1.61 11.28 -3.06
CA LYS A 161 2.34 12.21 -2.19
C LYS A 161 1.51 13.45 -1.88
N VAL A 162 1.03 14.13 -2.92
CA VAL A 162 0.25 15.38 -2.76
C VAL A 162 -1.06 15.13 -2.00
N LEU A 163 -1.76 14.00 -2.28
CA LEU A 163 -2.97 13.61 -1.57
C LEU A 163 -2.70 13.31 -0.08
N SER A 164 -1.55 12.72 0.24
CA SER A 164 -1.16 12.49 1.64
C SER A 164 -0.90 13.81 2.37
N ASP A 165 -0.25 14.76 1.70
CA ASP A 165 0.00 16.10 2.26
C ASP A 165 -1.32 16.86 2.46
N GLY A 166 -2.23 16.85 1.47
CA GLY A 166 -3.55 17.48 1.55
C GLY A 166 -4.40 16.89 2.67
N LEU A 167 -4.48 15.56 2.75
CA LEU A 167 -5.24 14.89 3.82
C LEU A 167 -4.70 15.24 5.21
N ARG A 168 -3.37 15.39 5.37
CA ARG A 168 -2.76 15.83 6.63
C ARG A 168 -3.14 17.25 6.98
N MET A 169 -3.24 18.15 6.00
CA MET A 169 -3.72 19.52 6.19
C MET A 169 -5.20 19.53 6.60
N ASP A 170 -6.04 18.75 5.94
CA ASP A 170 -7.46 18.65 6.26
C ASP A 170 -7.72 18.10 7.67
N LEU A 171 -6.83 17.22 8.15
CA LEU A 171 -6.95 16.56 9.45
C LEU A 171 -6.17 17.26 10.58
N VAL A 172 -5.54 18.42 10.32
CA VAL A 172 -4.67 19.12 11.30
C VAL A 172 -5.36 19.45 12.63
N HIS A 173 -6.67 19.62 12.61
CA HIS A 173 -7.50 19.89 13.80
C HIS A 173 -7.89 18.62 14.58
N THR A 174 -7.43 17.44 14.14
CA THR A 174 -7.72 16.14 14.76
C THR A 174 -6.44 15.49 15.28
N PRO A 175 -6.50 14.48 16.15
CA PRO A 175 -5.32 13.71 16.54
C PRO A 175 -4.94 12.59 15.54
N LEU A 176 -5.51 12.60 14.34
CA LEU A 176 -5.22 11.62 13.31
C LEU A 176 -3.86 11.88 12.66
N ARG A 177 -3.21 10.82 12.22
CA ARG A 177 -1.92 10.87 11.55
C ARG A 177 -2.01 10.41 10.10
N VAL A 178 -1.17 10.99 9.23
CA VAL A 178 -1.07 10.59 7.82
C VAL A 178 0.40 10.43 7.44
N THR A 179 0.79 9.24 7.04
CA THR A 179 2.16 8.91 6.60
C THR A 179 2.17 8.49 5.14
N ASN A 180 3.12 9.01 4.38
CA ASN A 180 3.47 8.52 3.04
C ASN A 180 4.78 7.73 3.11
N VAL A 181 4.73 6.41 2.92
CA VAL A 181 5.93 5.56 2.82
C VAL A 181 6.29 5.42 1.35
N LYS A 182 7.51 5.79 0.97
CA LYS A 182 8.00 5.79 -0.42
C LYS A 182 9.09 4.73 -0.62
N PRO A 183 8.73 3.50 -1.00
CA PRO A 183 9.71 2.48 -1.32
C PRO A 183 10.48 2.77 -2.60
N GLY A 184 11.74 2.33 -2.63
CA GLY A 184 12.54 2.16 -3.83
C GLY A 184 12.27 0.84 -4.53
N LEU A 185 13.33 0.16 -4.95
CA LEU A 185 13.26 -1.17 -5.59
C LEU A 185 12.98 -2.25 -4.53
N VAL A 186 11.75 -2.73 -4.50
CA VAL A 186 11.30 -3.83 -3.62
C VAL A 186 11.04 -5.06 -4.47
N GLU A 187 11.72 -6.17 -4.19
CA GLU A 187 11.50 -7.42 -4.90
C GLU A 187 10.20 -8.08 -4.44
N THR A 188 9.21 -8.05 -5.30
CA THR A 188 7.87 -8.60 -5.10
C THR A 188 7.28 -9.00 -6.45
N ASN A 189 6.05 -9.52 -6.46
CA ASN A 189 5.30 -9.77 -7.70
C ASN A 189 4.96 -8.50 -8.50
N PHE A 190 5.34 -7.31 -8.03
CA PHE A 190 5.08 -6.05 -8.69
C PHE A 190 5.69 -5.98 -10.10
N SER A 191 6.96 -6.38 -10.26
CA SER A 191 7.63 -6.37 -11.57
C SER A 191 7.03 -7.41 -12.52
N ILE A 192 6.61 -8.59 -12.02
CA ILE A 192 5.90 -9.59 -12.82
C ILE A 192 4.57 -9.02 -13.34
N THR A 193 3.81 -8.34 -12.48
CA THR A 193 2.57 -7.65 -12.88
C THR A 193 2.83 -6.56 -13.90
N ARG A 194 3.87 -5.75 -13.70
CA ARG A 194 4.25 -4.65 -14.59
C ARG A 194 4.55 -5.13 -16.02
N PHE A 195 5.18 -6.28 -16.15
CA PHE A 195 5.56 -6.86 -17.44
C PHE A 195 4.62 -7.97 -17.91
N ALA A 196 3.35 -7.93 -17.45
CA ALA A 196 2.30 -8.85 -17.91
C ALA A 196 2.67 -10.35 -17.80
N GLY A 197 3.45 -10.72 -16.76
CA GLY A 197 3.89 -12.09 -16.52
C GLY A 197 5.28 -12.44 -17.09
N ASP A 198 5.92 -11.54 -17.83
CA ASP A 198 7.28 -11.74 -18.34
C ASP A 198 8.29 -11.74 -17.18
N LYS A 199 8.60 -12.96 -16.73
CA LYS A 199 9.48 -13.18 -15.60
C LYS A 199 10.93 -12.74 -15.89
N GLU A 200 11.41 -12.95 -17.13
CA GLU A 200 12.78 -12.59 -17.49
C GLU A 200 12.99 -11.07 -17.40
N ARG A 201 12.04 -10.27 -17.90
CA ARG A 201 12.06 -8.82 -17.75
C ARG A 201 11.91 -8.38 -16.30
N ALA A 202 11.08 -9.07 -15.52
CA ALA A 202 10.89 -8.78 -14.12
C ALA A 202 12.18 -9.02 -13.30
N ASP A 203 12.86 -10.14 -13.54
CA ASP A 203 14.09 -10.51 -12.84
C ASP A 203 15.26 -9.53 -13.18
N LYS A 204 15.32 -9.04 -14.42
CA LYS A 204 16.32 -8.04 -14.86
C LYS A 204 16.25 -6.73 -14.08
N VAL A 205 15.09 -6.37 -13.51
CA VAL A 205 14.94 -5.16 -12.67
C VAL A 205 15.85 -5.19 -11.47
N TYR A 206 16.08 -6.37 -10.90
CA TYR A 206 16.82 -6.56 -9.65
C TYR A 206 18.25 -7.07 -9.88
N GLN A 207 18.65 -7.32 -11.12
CA GLN A 207 19.96 -7.84 -11.43
C GLN A 207 21.07 -6.85 -11.04
N GLY A 208 22.12 -7.35 -10.34
CA GLY A 208 23.26 -6.54 -9.90
C GLY A 208 22.95 -5.58 -8.74
N ILE A 209 21.88 -5.81 -7.98
CA ILE A 209 21.55 -5.06 -6.77
C ILE A 209 20.92 -6.01 -5.74
N LYS A 210 21.17 -5.77 -4.46
CA LYS A 210 20.37 -6.36 -3.38
C LYS A 210 19.13 -5.48 -3.18
N PRO A 211 17.94 -5.87 -3.66
CA PRO A 211 16.74 -5.07 -3.52
C PRO A 211 16.24 -5.08 -2.08
N LEU A 212 15.30 -4.16 -1.78
CA LEU A 212 14.48 -4.25 -0.58
C LEU A 212 13.50 -5.42 -0.70
N THR A 213 13.05 -5.91 0.43
CA THR A 213 11.98 -6.91 0.56
C THR A 213 10.67 -6.28 1.04
N GLY A 214 9.58 -7.02 0.97
CA GLY A 214 8.31 -6.57 1.57
C GLY A 214 8.44 -6.35 3.08
N ASP A 215 9.27 -7.15 3.76
CA ASP A 215 9.48 -7.07 5.20
C ASP A 215 10.20 -5.79 5.60
N ASP A 216 11.21 -5.33 4.83
CA ASP A 216 11.89 -4.05 5.07
C ASP A 216 10.90 -2.87 5.06
N ILE A 217 9.92 -2.91 4.16
CA ILE A 217 8.88 -1.88 4.08
C ILE A 217 7.86 -2.04 5.20
N ALA A 218 7.48 -3.27 5.54
CA ALA A 218 6.56 -3.54 6.64
C ALA A 218 7.11 -3.06 7.99
N ASP A 219 8.41 -3.17 8.22
CA ASP A 219 9.08 -2.63 9.40
C ASP A 219 8.94 -1.11 9.50
N VAL A 220 9.12 -0.40 8.41
CA VAL A 220 8.96 1.06 8.35
C VAL A 220 7.49 1.47 8.52
N VAL A 221 6.55 0.76 7.90
CA VAL A 221 5.11 0.97 8.08
C VAL A 221 4.71 0.78 9.54
N TYR A 222 5.18 -0.29 10.17
CA TYR A 222 4.92 -0.56 11.58
C TYR A 222 5.58 0.47 12.50
N TYR A 223 6.83 0.88 12.23
CA TYR A 223 7.50 1.95 12.96
C TYR A 223 6.68 3.24 12.95
N ALA A 224 6.17 3.65 11.79
CA ALA A 224 5.31 4.82 11.69
C ALA A 224 3.98 4.62 12.47
N ALA A 225 3.37 3.45 12.38
CA ALA A 225 2.12 3.13 13.08
C ALA A 225 2.27 3.13 14.60
N SER A 226 3.41 2.61 15.10
CA SER A 226 3.71 2.45 16.52
C SER A 226 4.29 3.70 17.20
N ALA A 227 4.63 4.75 16.44
CA ALA A 227 5.13 6.01 16.98
C ALA A 227 4.14 6.62 18.00
N PRO A 228 4.62 7.34 19.02
CA PRO A 228 3.76 8.04 19.99
C PRO A 228 2.69 8.90 19.33
N ALA A 229 1.51 9.01 19.94
CA ALA A 229 0.35 9.68 19.33
C ALA A 229 0.60 11.13 18.88
N HIS A 230 1.50 11.85 19.57
CA HIS A 230 1.87 13.23 19.23
C HIS A 230 2.95 13.33 18.13
N VAL A 231 3.49 12.18 17.67
CA VAL A 231 4.54 12.14 16.64
C VAL A 231 3.91 11.90 15.27
N GLN A 232 4.03 12.87 14.39
CA GLN A 232 3.62 12.80 13.00
C GLN A 232 4.83 12.46 12.13
N ILE A 233 4.95 11.20 11.71
CA ILE A 233 5.91 10.79 10.65
C ILE A 233 5.23 11.07 9.32
N ALA A 234 5.56 12.20 8.69
CA ALA A 234 4.84 12.66 7.51
C ALA A 234 5.20 11.87 6.25
N GLU A 235 6.49 11.63 6.05
CA GLU A 235 7.01 10.92 4.88
C GLU A 235 8.26 10.13 5.24
N VAL A 236 8.42 8.94 4.63
CA VAL A 236 9.64 8.13 4.76
C VAL A 236 10.02 7.60 3.38
N LEU A 237 11.22 7.95 2.90
CA LEU A 237 11.85 7.38 1.72
C LEU A 237 12.74 6.20 2.15
N VAL A 238 12.51 5.02 1.55
CA VAL A 238 13.26 3.79 1.84
C VAL A 238 13.88 3.29 0.55
N LEU A 239 15.20 3.32 0.45
CA LEU A 239 15.95 2.91 -0.74
C LEU A 239 16.85 1.70 -0.43
N ALA A 240 17.09 0.85 -1.42
CA ALA A 240 18.20 -0.10 -1.34
C ALA A 240 19.52 0.69 -1.26
N THR A 241 20.53 0.13 -0.60
CA THR A 241 21.82 0.84 -0.36
C THR A 241 22.45 1.40 -1.64
N HIS A 242 22.34 0.67 -2.75
CA HIS A 242 22.89 1.07 -4.04
C HIS A 242 21.89 1.76 -4.97
N GLN A 243 20.78 2.24 -4.43
CA GLN A 243 19.79 3.05 -5.15
C GLN A 243 19.79 4.49 -4.64
N ALA A 244 19.97 5.46 -5.52
CA ALA A 244 19.99 6.88 -5.18
C ALA A 244 18.67 7.59 -5.58
N SER A 245 17.94 7.09 -6.58
CA SER A 245 16.66 7.65 -7.05
C SER A 245 15.80 6.58 -7.73
N GLY A 246 14.67 6.99 -8.31
CA GLY A 246 13.84 6.11 -9.14
C GLY A 246 14.55 5.55 -10.39
N SER A 247 15.58 6.23 -10.87
CA SER A 247 16.31 5.87 -12.11
C SER A 247 17.81 5.64 -11.92
N LEU A 248 18.40 6.09 -10.82
CA LEU A 248 19.84 5.96 -10.60
C LEU A 248 20.12 4.83 -9.59
N VAL A 249 20.69 3.75 -10.11
CA VAL A 249 21.04 2.54 -9.36
C VAL A 249 22.45 2.14 -9.76
N TYR A 250 23.32 1.89 -8.76
CA TYR A 250 24.60 1.24 -9.01
C TYR A 250 24.39 -0.28 -9.05
N ARG A 251 24.94 -0.94 -10.04
CA ARG A 251 24.85 -2.40 -10.25
C ARG A 251 26.24 -3.00 -10.28
N GLU A 252 26.43 -4.06 -9.52
CA GLU A 252 27.63 -4.87 -9.51
C GLU A 252 27.67 -5.88 -10.65
#